data_13daa7bb5c4cbf572bda896f71e98e3d
#
_entry.id   13daa7bb5c4cbf572bda896f71e98e3d
#
_cell.length_a   1.000
_cell.length_b   1.000
_cell.length_c   1.000
_cell.angle_alpha   90.00
_cell.angle_beta   90.00
_cell.angle_gamma   90.00
#
_symmetry.space_group_name_H-M   'P 1'
#
loop_
_entity.id
_entity.type
_entity.pdbx_description
1 polymer ?
#
loop_
_entity_poly.entity_id
_entity_poly.type
_entity_poly.pdbx_seq_one_letter_code
_entity_poly.pdbx_strand_id
1 'polypeptide(L)'
;MRRPGPHNARMHPLDRPVWASLSGPQLRLSHGDDLARRFDPQVNVFASARDDSPQALAALAALVAPGERIFVLQVPPIAVPDGLVAVKLAQGVQMVATRPLGGEAVSEGVRELGDDDAADMLQLAQLTEPGPFLARTHRMGGFVGVRGGDAAGARLLGMAGERMRLPGYTEVSGVCTHPDGRGRGLARGLSAAVADRIQRRGEQPFLHAWKTNVAAIRLYESLGFVCRAEVQVAVLERPAAAG
;
A
#
# COMPACT_ATOMS: atom_id res chain seq x y z
N MET A 1 46.96 10.30 -5.09
CA MET A 1 45.69 10.39 -4.30
C MET A 1 44.52 10.08 -5.23
N ARG A 2 43.96 8.84 -5.18
CA ARG A 2 42.77 8.46 -5.97
C ARG A 2 41.55 9.00 -5.27
N ARG A 3 40.73 9.80 -5.96
CA ARG A 3 39.39 10.19 -5.48
C ARG A 3 38.54 8.92 -5.35
N PRO A 4 37.80 8.71 -4.23
CA PRO A 4 36.85 7.63 -4.18
C PRO A 4 35.77 7.90 -5.23
N GLY A 5 35.43 6.86 -6.01
CA GLY A 5 34.34 6.88 -6.98
C GLY A 5 32.99 7.06 -6.30
N PRO A 6 31.93 7.41 -7.04
CA PRO A 6 30.63 7.63 -6.45
C PRO A 6 30.18 6.37 -5.71
N HIS A 7 29.98 6.48 -4.40
CA HIS A 7 29.40 5.44 -3.57
C HIS A 7 28.09 5.00 -4.23
N ASN A 8 28.03 3.71 -4.49
CA ASN A 8 26.80 2.99 -4.82
C ASN A 8 25.89 3.08 -3.59
N ALA A 9 25.25 4.23 -3.40
CA ALA A 9 24.27 4.44 -2.34
C ALA A 9 23.14 3.45 -2.64
N ARG A 10 23.07 2.36 -1.88
CA ARG A 10 21.97 1.41 -1.96
C ARG A 10 20.67 2.20 -1.82
N MET A 11 19.85 2.17 -2.85
CA MET A 11 18.54 2.82 -2.86
C MET A 11 17.76 2.38 -1.61
N HIS A 12 17.19 3.34 -0.90
CA HIS A 12 16.42 3.03 0.31
C HIS A 12 15.20 2.17 -0.06
N PRO A 13 14.86 1.10 0.67
CA PRO A 13 13.75 0.21 0.29
C PRO A 13 12.41 0.95 0.13
N LEU A 14 12.20 2.02 0.88
CA LEU A 14 11.02 2.87 0.77
C LEU A 14 11.03 3.79 -0.46
N ASP A 15 12.10 3.88 -1.25
CA ASP A 15 12.10 4.69 -2.47
C ASP A 15 11.37 3.98 -3.62
N ARG A 16 11.46 2.64 -3.68
CA ARG A 16 10.66 1.79 -4.59
C ARG A 16 9.99 0.68 -3.78
N PRO A 17 8.97 1.04 -2.97
CA PRO A 17 8.40 0.11 -1.98
C PRO A 17 7.76 -1.11 -2.63
N VAL A 18 7.14 -0.95 -3.81
CA VAL A 18 6.56 -2.07 -4.56
C VAL A 18 7.65 -3.05 -4.98
N TRP A 19 8.76 -2.57 -5.54
CA TRP A 19 9.90 -3.43 -5.89
C TRP A 19 10.48 -4.14 -4.68
N ALA A 20 10.78 -3.40 -3.61
CA ALA A 20 11.36 -3.96 -2.39
C ALA A 20 10.47 -5.02 -1.73
N SER A 21 9.15 -4.86 -1.84
CA SER A 21 8.18 -5.85 -1.38
C SER A 21 8.20 -7.12 -2.26
N LEU A 22 8.09 -6.94 -3.58
CA LEU A 22 7.95 -8.04 -4.54
C LEU A 22 9.24 -8.80 -4.81
N SER A 23 10.40 -8.18 -4.60
CA SER A 23 11.71 -8.84 -4.66
C SER A 23 12.18 -9.38 -3.30
N GLY A 24 11.36 -9.23 -2.25
CA GLY A 24 11.66 -9.55 -0.87
C GLY A 24 10.56 -10.36 -0.19
N PRO A 25 10.01 -9.88 0.95
CA PRO A 25 9.10 -10.67 1.79
C PRO A 25 7.82 -11.14 1.10
N GLN A 26 7.35 -10.44 0.07
CA GLN A 26 6.12 -10.79 -0.66
C GLN A 26 6.38 -11.40 -2.05
N LEU A 27 7.59 -11.91 -2.30
CA LEU A 27 7.96 -12.57 -3.56
C LEU A 27 6.93 -13.62 -4.01
N ARG A 28 6.37 -14.38 -3.08
CA ARG A 28 5.34 -15.42 -3.35
C ARG A 28 4.02 -14.86 -3.91
N LEU A 29 3.77 -13.56 -3.78
CA LEU A 29 2.59 -12.89 -4.30
C LEU A 29 2.87 -12.19 -5.63
N SER A 30 4.03 -12.44 -6.25
CA SER A 30 4.49 -11.72 -7.43
C SER A 30 4.61 -12.60 -8.66
N HIS A 31 4.46 -11.95 -9.81
CA HIS A 31 4.86 -12.43 -11.12
C HIS A 31 5.94 -11.53 -11.70
N GLY A 32 6.78 -12.06 -12.59
CA GLY A 32 7.89 -11.33 -13.22
C GLY A 32 9.25 -11.93 -12.88
N ASP A 33 10.30 -11.16 -13.09
CA ASP A 33 11.70 -11.57 -13.00
C ASP A 33 12.53 -10.58 -12.15
N ASP A 34 13.86 -10.62 -12.30
CA ASP A 34 14.78 -9.73 -11.57
C ASP A 34 14.87 -8.30 -12.15
N LEU A 35 14.11 -7.98 -13.19
CA LEU A 35 14.05 -6.68 -13.82
C LEU A 35 12.74 -5.94 -13.52
N ALA A 36 11.60 -6.68 -13.49
CA ALA A 36 10.30 -6.11 -13.17
C ALA A 36 9.39 -7.15 -12.52
N ARG A 37 8.54 -6.70 -11.61
CA ARG A 37 7.56 -7.53 -10.91
C ARG A 37 6.23 -6.81 -10.76
N ARG A 38 5.16 -7.61 -10.74
CA ARG A 38 3.82 -7.17 -10.38
C ARG A 38 3.22 -8.09 -9.33
N PHE A 39 2.29 -7.60 -8.54
CA PHE A 39 1.45 -8.47 -7.72
C PHE A 39 0.54 -9.33 -8.59
N ASP A 40 0.13 -10.49 -8.03
CA ASP A 40 -1.00 -11.24 -8.58
C ASP A 40 -2.20 -10.28 -8.77
N PRO A 41 -2.79 -10.21 -9.98
CA PRO A 41 -3.89 -9.28 -10.30
C PRO A 41 -5.13 -9.45 -9.42
N GLN A 42 -5.31 -10.59 -8.76
CA GLN A 42 -6.41 -10.79 -7.80
C GLN A 42 -6.09 -10.20 -6.41
N VAL A 43 -4.81 -9.97 -6.12
CA VAL A 43 -4.33 -9.48 -4.82
C VAL A 43 -4.13 -7.97 -4.84
N ASN A 44 -3.42 -7.45 -5.87
CA ASN A 44 -3.16 -6.01 -5.96
C ASN A 44 -2.80 -5.59 -7.40
N VAL A 45 -3.00 -4.30 -7.69
CA VAL A 45 -2.74 -3.70 -9.01
C VAL A 45 -1.32 -3.15 -9.17
N PHE A 46 -0.51 -3.14 -8.12
CA PHE A 46 0.82 -2.54 -8.16
C PHE A 46 1.83 -3.40 -8.92
N ALA A 47 2.68 -2.69 -9.68
CA ALA A 47 3.86 -3.23 -10.36
C ALA A 47 5.04 -2.27 -10.22
N SER A 48 6.25 -2.76 -10.40
CA SER A 48 7.45 -1.95 -10.36
C SER A 48 8.56 -2.55 -11.23
N ALA A 49 9.28 -1.69 -11.93
CA ALA A 49 10.61 -2.02 -12.43
C ALA A 49 11.62 -1.92 -11.29
N ARG A 50 12.72 -2.67 -11.39
CA ARG A 50 13.83 -2.62 -10.44
C ARG A 50 14.49 -1.24 -10.41
N ASP A 51 14.69 -0.65 -11.58
CA ASP A 51 15.31 0.64 -11.83
C ASP A 51 14.74 1.24 -13.13
N ASP A 52 15.28 2.39 -13.57
CA ASP A 52 14.82 3.07 -14.79
C ASP A 52 15.69 2.70 -16.02
N SER A 53 16.42 1.58 -15.99
CA SER A 53 17.13 1.07 -17.16
C SER A 53 16.15 0.65 -18.28
N PRO A 54 16.52 0.82 -19.55
CA PRO A 54 15.66 0.40 -20.67
C PRO A 54 15.21 -1.06 -20.56
N GLN A 55 16.08 -1.94 -20.06
CA GLN A 55 15.78 -3.36 -19.87
C GLN A 55 14.70 -3.58 -18.80
N ALA A 56 14.82 -2.89 -17.66
CA ALA A 56 13.84 -3.01 -16.57
C ALA A 56 12.48 -2.41 -16.95
N LEU A 57 12.49 -1.29 -17.67
CA LEU A 57 11.27 -0.67 -18.19
C LEU A 57 10.59 -1.55 -19.24
N ALA A 58 11.34 -2.16 -20.16
CA ALA A 58 10.81 -3.11 -21.14
C ALA A 58 10.21 -4.35 -20.46
N ALA A 59 10.87 -4.88 -19.42
CA ALA A 59 10.35 -5.99 -18.63
C ALA A 59 9.03 -5.61 -17.91
N LEU A 60 8.95 -4.39 -17.36
CA LEU A 60 7.70 -3.91 -16.75
C LEU A 60 6.57 -3.82 -17.77
N ALA A 61 6.86 -3.28 -18.97
CA ALA A 61 5.86 -3.23 -20.04
C ALA A 61 5.38 -4.63 -20.43
N ALA A 62 6.27 -5.61 -20.53
CA ALA A 62 5.92 -6.99 -20.89
C ALA A 62 4.96 -7.68 -19.89
N LEU A 63 4.91 -7.22 -18.64
CA LEU A 63 3.99 -7.75 -17.62
C LEU A 63 2.55 -7.26 -17.76
N VAL A 64 2.27 -6.32 -18.65
CA VAL A 64 0.94 -5.70 -18.79
C VAL A 64 0.28 -6.18 -20.07
N ALA A 65 -0.87 -6.83 -19.97
CA ALA A 65 -1.62 -7.30 -21.14
C ALA A 65 -2.31 -6.13 -21.89
N PRO A 66 -2.62 -6.27 -23.18
CA PRO A 66 -3.41 -5.27 -23.90
C PRO A 66 -4.74 -4.94 -23.21
N GLY A 67 -5.04 -3.68 -23.01
CA GLY A 67 -6.21 -3.18 -22.27
C GLY A 67 -6.08 -3.24 -20.75
N GLU A 68 -4.98 -3.79 -20.23
CA GLU A 68 -4.76 -3.91 -18.79
C GLU A 68 -4.10 -2.65 -18.21
N ARG A 69 -4.39 -2.40 -16.92
CA ARG A 69 -3.81 -1.29 -16.14
C ARG A 69 -3.01 -1.81 -14.95
N ILE A 70 -1.89 -1.14 -14.69
CA ILE A 70 -1.09 -1.32 -13.49
C ILE A 70 -0.90 0.03 -12.78
N PHE A 71 -0.60 -0.05 -11.47
CA PHE A 71 -0.22 1.11 -10.68
C PHE A 71 1.28 1.04 -10.36
N VAL A 72 1.99 2.14 -10.62
CA VAL A 72 3.37 2.33 -10.19
C VAL A 72 3.39 3.37 -9.07
N LEU A 73 4.12 3.07 -8.00
CA LEU A 73 4.27 3.95 -6.83
C LEU A 73 5.73 3.96 -6.40
N GLN A 74 6.35 5.13 -6.41
CA GLN A 74 7.76 5.30 -6.04
C GLN A 74 8.09 6.76 -5.67
N VAL A 75 9.21 6.97 -4.98
CA VAL A 75 9.73 8.32 -4.66
C VAL A 75 10.38 8.95 -5.89
N PRO A 76 11.25 8.26 -6.65
CA PRO A 76 11.79 8.83 -7.89
C PRO A 76 10.69 9.17 -8.90
N PRO A 77 10.95 10.10 -9.84
CA PRO A 77 10.07 10.30 -10.99
C PRO A 77 9.77 8.99 -11.71
N ILE A 78 8.56 8.83 -12.21
CA ILE A 78 8.16 7.61 -12.94
C ILE A 78 8.52 7.78 -14.41
N ALA A 79 9.43 6.94 -14.90
CA ALA A 79 9.67 6.76 -16.33
C ALA A 79 8.56 5.85 -16.89
N VAL A 80 7.84 6.33 -17.90
CA VAL A 80 6.80 5.53 -18.57
C VAL A 80 7.48 4.62 -19.59
N PRO A 81 7.34 3.29 -19.49
CA PRO A 81 7.94 2.37 -20.44
C PRO A 81 7.33 2.51 -21.85
N ASP A 82 8.12 2.27 -22.90
CA ASP A 82 7.62 2.17 -24.24
C ASP A 82 6.49 1.12 -24.36
N GLY A 83 5.43 1.45 -25.08
CA GLY A 83 4.25 0.60 -25.24
C GLY A 83 3.24 0.68 -24.11
N LEU A 84 3.49 1.48 -23.08
CA LEU A 84 2.51 1.87 -22.08
C LEU A 84 2.19 3.37 -22.19
N VAL A 85 1.00 3.75 -21.73
CA VAL A 85 0.60 5.16 -21.62
C VAL A 85 0.21 5.48 -20.18
N ALA A 86 0.55 6.66 -19.69
CA ALA A 86 0.11 7.13 -18.41
C ALA A 86 -1.31 7.71 -18.52
N VAL A 87 -2.30 6.97 -18.03
CA VAL A 87 -3.72 7.41 -18.05
C VAL A 87 -4.08 8.24 -16.83
N LYS A 88 -3.27 8.18 -15.76
CA LYS A 88 -3.41 9.02 -14.57
C LYS A 88 -2.05 9.22 -13.91
N LEU A 89 -1.79 10.47 -13.53
CA LEU A 89 -0.65 10.84 -12.67
C LEU A 89 -1.19 11.50 -11.41
N ALA A 90 -0.61 11.17 -10.27
CA ALA A 90 -1.01 11.72 -8.99
C ALA A 90 0.19 11.77 -8.02
N GLN A 91 0.05 12.52 -6.94
CA GLN A 91 1.06 12.63 -5.90
C GLN A 91 0.48 12.20 -4.55
N GLY A 92 1.30 11.51 -3.79
CA GLY A 92 1.04 11.16 -2.40
C GLY A 92 2.17 11.58 -1.50
N VAL A 93 1.99 11.34 -0.22
CA VAL A 93 3.04 11.42 0.80
C VAL A 93 3.28 10.03 1.35
N GLN A 94 4.55 9.72 1.59
CA GLN A 94 4.98 8.55 2.33
C GLN A 94 5.34 9.00 3.75
N MET A 95 4.71 8.36 4.72
CA MET A 95 4.94 8.68 6.13
C MET A 95 5.48 7.46 6.87
N VAL A 96 6.33 7.68 7.85
CA VAL A 96 6.94 6.62 8.70
C VAL A 96 6.68 6.91 10.16
N ALA A 97 6.43 5.88 10.96
CA ALA A 97 6.28 6.02 12.39
C ALA A 97 7.66 6.24 13.04
N THR A 98 7.82 7.31 13.82
CA THR A 98 9.11 7.66 14.46
C THR A 98 9.13 7.44 15.96
N ARG A 99 8.00 7.02 16.54
CA ARG A 99 7.87 6.71 17.99
C ARG A 99 7.03 5.46 18.18
N PRO A 100 7.11 4.81 19.34
CA PRO A 100 6.19 3.74 19.69
C PRO A 100 4.74 4.22 19.63
N LEU A 101 3.87 3.43 19.04
CA LEU A 101 2.44 3.72 18.87
C LEU A 101 1.57 2.95 19.90
N GLY A 102 2.21 2.22 20.80
CA GLY A 102 1.55 1.46 21.88
C GLY A 102 0.95 2.37 22.95
N GLY A 103 -0.27 2.07 23.38
CA GLY A 103 -0.97 2.76 24.47
C GLY A 103 -2.25 3.48 24.06
N GLU A 104 -2.46 3.79 22.80
CA GLU A 104 -3.79 4.18 22.30
C GLU A 104 -4.59 2.90 22.03
N ALA A 105 -4.99 2.25 23.13
CA ALA A 105 -5.78 1.03 23.07
C ALA A 105 -6.97 1.27 22.14
N VAL A 106 -7.03 0.47 21.11
CA VAL A 106 -8.20 0.42 20.28
C VAL A 106 -9.35 -0.04 21.13
N SER A 107 -10.39 0.72 20.97
CA SER A 107 -11.73 0.48 21.48
C SER A 107 -12.15 -1.00 21.52
N GLU A 108 -12.99 -1.32 22.48
CA GLU A 108 -13.76 -2.55 22.53
C GLU A 108 -14.27 -2.97 21.16
N GLY A 109 -14.17 -4.27 20.84
CA GLY A 109 -14.74 -4.85 19.62
C GLY A 109 -13.80 -4.92 18.41
N VAL A 110 -12.50 -4.59 18.53
CA VAL A 110 -11.55 -4.87 17.46
C VAL A 110 -11.27 -6.35 17.38
N ARG A 111 -11.42 -6.91 16.20
CA ARG A 111 -11.12 -8.32 15.92
C ARG A 111 -10.28 -8.47 14.66
N GLU A 112 -9.60 -9.57 14.54
CA GLU A 112 -8.95 -9.96 13.29
C GLU A 112 -10.00 -10.26 12.21
N LEU A 113 -9.65 -9.89 10.97
CA LEU A 113 -10.45 -10.15 9.78
C LEU A 113 -9.68 -11.12 8.88
N GLY A 114 -10.38 -12.10 8.34
CA GLY A 114 -9.82 -13.16 7.51
C GLY A 114 -10.59 -13.43 6.23
N ASP A 115 -10.42 -14.63 5.68
CA ASP A 115 -11.07 -15.04 4.44
C ASP A 115 -12.61 -14.98 4.53
N ASP A 116 -13.18 -15.30 5.69
CA ASP A 116 -14.64 -15.23 5.94
C ASP A 116 -15.18 -13.79 5.93
N ASP A 117 -14.34 -12.79 6.17
CA ASP A 117 -14.70 -11.38 6.16
C ASP A 117 -14.42 -10.71 4.79
N ALA A 118 -13.83 -11.43 3.82
CA ALA A 118 -13.32 -10.85 2.57
C ALA A 118 -14.39 -10.10 1.77
N ALA A 119 -15.62 -10.60 1.73
CA ALA A 119 -16.73 -9.95 1.04
C ALA A 119 -17.11 -8.62 1.68
N ASP A 120 -17.21 -8.58 3.02
CA ASP A 120 -17.54 -7.37 3.77
C ASP A 120 -16.42 -6.32 3.68
N MET A 121 -15.15 -6.78 3.69
CA MET A 121 -13.99 -5.91 3.51
C MET A 121 -13.99 -5.27 2.13
N LEU A 122 -14.27 -6.06 1.08
CA LEU A 122 -14.37 -5.55 -0.29
C LEU A 122 -15.53 -4.55 -0.43
N GLN A 123 -16.69 -4.86 0.13
CA GLN A 123 -17.85 -3.98 0.12
C GLN A 123 -17.55 -2.64 0.83
N LEU A 124 -16.92 -2.68 2.01
CA LEU A 124 -16.52 -1.47 2.73
C LEU A 124 -15.49 -0.66 1.94
N ALA A 125 -14.52 -1.31 1.30
CA ALA A 125 -13.53 -0.65 0.47
C ALA A 125 -14.15 0.00 -0.78
N GLN A 126 -15.11 -0.65 -1.44
CA GLN A 126 -15.84 -0.07 -2.57
C GLN A 126 -16.68 1.14 -2.16
N LEU A 127 -17.28 1.12 -0.96
CA LEU A 127 -18.07 2.24 -0.44
C LEU A 127 -17.20 3.44 -0.07
N THR A 128 -15.97 3.23 0.37
CA THR A 128 -15.14 4.28 1.02
C THR A 128 -13.89 4.66 0.22
N GLU A 129 -13.55 3.89 -0.80
CA GLU A 129 -12.42 4.11 -1.73
C GLU A 129 -11.07 4.45 -1.04
N PRO A 130 -10.57 3.61 -0.10
CA PRO A 130 -9.32 3.88 0.63
C PRO A 130 -8.07 3.74 -0.24
N GLY A 131 -8.25 3.41 -1.51
CA GLY A 131 -7.23 3.04 -2.49
C GLY A 131 -7.51 1.65 -3.08
N PRO A 132 -6.60 1.10 -3.90
CA PRO A 132 -6.82 -0.20 -4.52
C PRO A 132 -7.05 -1.30 -3.48
N PHE A 133 -8.23 -1.94 -3.55
CA PHE A 133 -8.60 -3.07 -2.72
C PHE A 133 -9.39 -4.06 -3.59
N LEU A 134 -8.87 -5.27 -3.73
CA LEU A 134 -9.40 -6.33 -4.56
C LEU A 134 -9.90 -7.50 -3.71
N ALA A 135 -10.55 -8.46 -4.31
CA ALA A 135 -11.16 -9.59 -3.61
C ALA A 135 -10.19 -10.38 -2.70
N ARG A 136 -8.90 -10.38 -3.03
CA ARG A 136 -7.86 -11.10 -2.29
C ARG A 136 -6.80 -10.18 -1.65
N THR A 137 -7.03 -8.87 -1.61
CA THR A 137 -6.08 -7.90 -1.01
C THR A 137 -5.80 -8.20 0.47
N HIS A 138 -6.80 -8.70 1.21
CA HIS A 138 -6.64 -9.11 2.61
C HIS A 138 -5.55 -10.17 2.83
N ARG A 139 -5.12 -10.89 1.79
CA ARG A 139 -4.03 -11.89 1.86
C ARG A 139 -2.61 -11.28 1.80
N MET A 140 -2.50 -9.97 1.64
CA MET A 140 -1.20 -9.29 1.68
C MET A 140 -0.62 -9.20 3.09
N GLY A 141 -1.47 -9.14 4.11
CA GLY A 141 -1.10 -9.08 5.53
C GLY A 141 -2.32 -9.17 6.44
N GLY A 142 -2.10 -8.99 7.74
CA GLY A 142 -3.20 -9.08 8.70
C GLY A 142 -4.10 -7.85 8.66
N PHE A 143 -5.40 -8.05 8.71
CA PHE A 143 -6.40 -7.02 8.83
C PHE A 143 -7.12 -7.10 10.17
N VAL A 144 -7.55 -5.95 10.68
CA VAL A 144 -8.41 -5.82 11.86
C VAL A 144 -9.58 -4.92 11.56
N GLY A 145 -10.69 -5.12 12.25
CA GLY A 145 -11.88 -4.32 12.05
C GLY A 145 -12.81 -4.29 13.25
N VAL A 146 -13.78 -3.40 13.19
CA VAL A 146 -14.87 -3.25 14.16
C VAL A 146 -16.19 -3.45 13.43
N ARG A 147 -17.05 -4.29 14.00
CA ARG A 147 -18.43 -4.45 13.53
C ARG A 147 -19.39 -3.71 14.43
N GLY A 148 -20.54 -3.31 13.90
CA GLY A 148 -21.63 -2.69 14.65
C GLY A 148 -22.96 -3.32 14.28
N GLY A 149 -23.91 -3.32 15.25
CA GLY A 149 -25.21 -3.98 15.14
C GLY A 149 -25.26 -5.28 15.96
N ASP A 150 -26.44 -5.87 16.05
CA ASP A 150 -26.67 -7.13 16.77
C ASP A 150 -26.03 -8.31 16.01
N ALA A 151 -25.67 -9.36 16.75
CA ALA A 151 -24.78 -10.44 16.31
C ALA A 151 -25.15 -11.11 14.97
N ALA A 152 -26.39 -11.10 14.54
CA ALA A 152 -26.86 -11.78 13.33
C ALA A 152 -26.74 -10.93 12.04
N GLY A 153 -26.40 -9.64 12.14
CA GLY A 153 -26.30 -8.70 10.99
C GLY A 153 -25.23 -7.63 11.17
N ALA A 154 -24.21 -7.93 11.97
CA ALA A 154 -23.19 -6.96 12.34
C ALA A 154 -22.37 -6.52 11.14
N ARG A 155 -22.63 -5.30 10.65
CA ARG A 155 -21.92 -4.67 9.53
C ARG A 155 -20.51 -4.30 9.93
N LEU A 156 -19.55 -4.41 8.99
CA LEU A 156 -18.19 -3.90 9.19
C LEU A 156 -18.20 -2.37 9.16
N LEU A 157 -17.93 -1.74 10.31
CA LEU A 157 -17.93 -0.28 10.48
C LEU A 157 -16.58 0.38 10.20
N GLY A 158 -15.51 -0.36 10.31
CA GLY A 158 -14.19 0.12 9.99
C GLY A 158 -13.19 -1.02 9.90
N MET A 159 -12.16 -0.84 9.11
CA MET A 159 -11.03 -1.75 8.99
C MET A 159 -9.72 -1.00 8.80
N ALA A 160 -8.63 -1.67 9.09
CA ALA A 160 -7.26 -1.32 8.72
C ALA A 160 -6.45 -2.61 8.62
N GLY A 161 -5.36 -2.59 7.85
CA GLY A 161 -4.52 -3.77 7.73
C GLY A 161 -3.14 -3.47 7.18
N GLU A 162 -2.45 -4.52 6.82
CA GLU A 162 -1.11 -4.48 6.25
C GLU A 162 -1.19 -4.71 4.73
N ARG A 163 -0.38 -3.96 3.97
CA ARG A 163 -0.31 -4.12 2.52
C ARG A 163 1.08 -4.55 2.06
N MET A 164 2.00 -3.61 1.86
CA MET A 164 3.36 -3.93 1.43
C MET A 164 4.26 -4.23 2.64
N ARG A 165 4.96 -5.36 2.57
CA ARG A 165 6.00 -5.72 3.52
C ARG A 165 7.34 -5.73 2.81
N LEU A 166 8.31 -5.00 3.34
CA LEU A 166 9.66 -4.87 2.81
C LEU A 166 10.68 -5.16 3.92
N PRO A 167 11.97 -5.33 3.61
CA PRO A 167 12.98 -5.52 4.65
C PRO A 167 12.94 -4.40 5.70
N GLY A 168 12.55 -4.74 6.93
CA GLY A 168 12.47 -3.83 8.08
C GLY A 168 11.24 -2.91 8.13
N TYR A 169 10.32 -2.98 7.17
CA TYR A 169 9.16 -2.09 7.10
C TYR A 169 7.89 -2.84 6.72
N THR A 170 6.74 -2.43 7.29
CA THR A 170 5.42 -2.90 6.86
C THR A 170 4.44 -1.73 6.75
N GLU A 171 3.65 -1.72 5.70
CA GLU A 171 2.70 -0.66 5.39
C GLU A 171 1.37 -0.84 6.11
N VAL A 172 0.95 0.20 6.84
CA VAL A 172 -0.44 0.35 7.31
C VAL A 172 -1.28 0.82 6.13
N SER A 173 -2.32 0.10 5.79
CA SER A 173 -3.15 0.38 4.62
C SER A 173 -4.59 -0.10 4.79
N GLY A 174 -5.44 0.17 3.79
CA GLY A 174 -6.85 -0.23 3.81
C GLY A 174 -7.64 0.41 4.93
N VAL A 175 -7.16 1.53 5.46
CA VAL A 175 -7.83 2.25 6.55
C VAL A 175 -9.08 2.92 6.01
N CYS A 176 -10.22 2.45 6.45
CA CYS A 176 -11.49 3.05 6.06
C CYS A 176 -12.57 2.84 7.12
N THR A 177 -13.57 3.74 7.08
CA THR A 177 -14.66 3.75 8.05
C THR A 177 -15.97 3.98 7.31
N HIS A 178 -16.91 3.06 7.54
CA HIS A 178 -18.29 3.17 7.07
C HIS A 178 -18.90 4.51 7.52
N PRO A 179 -19.76 5.17 6.74
CA PRO A 179 -20.43 6.41 7.15
C PRO A 179 -21.04 6.34 8.57
N ASP A 180 -21.71 5.26 8.92
CA ASP A 180 -22.33 5.04 10.24
C ASP A 180 -21.32 4.87 11.39
N GLY A 181 -20.06 4.63 11.07
CA GLY A 181 -18.96 4.50 12.04
C GLY A 181 -18.11 5.78 12.21
N ARG A 182 -18.38 6.82 11.41
CA ARG A 182 -17.61 8.07 11.47
C ARG A 182 -17.79 8.80 12.80
N GLY A 183 -16.83 9.65 13.16
CA GLY A 183 -16.85 10.41 14.42
C GLY A 183 -16.52 9.59 15.67
N ARG A 184 -16.35 8.26 15.56
CA ARG A 184 -16.10 7.34 16.68
C ARG A 184 -14.60 7.01 16.88
N GLY A 185 -13.70 7.67 16.18
CA GLY A 185 -12.27 7.44 16.29
C GLY A 185 -11.76 6.12 15.67
N LEU A 186 -12.61 5.36 14.92
CA LEU A 186 -12.26 4.03 14.42
C LEU A 186 -11.00 4.02 13.53
N ALA A 187 -10.89 4.96 12.59
CA ALA A 187 -9.72 5.05 11.72
C ALA A 187 -8.43 5.23 12.53
N ARG A 188 -8.44 6.10 13.55
CA ARG A 188 -7.30 6.32 14.45
C ARG A 188 -6.94 5.06 15.21
N GLY A 189 -7.92 4.48 15.90
CA GLY A 189 -7.72 3.31 16.74
C GLY A 189 -7.25 2.09 15.95
N LEU A 190 -7.87 1.80 14.79
CA LEU A 190 -7.49 0.68 13.93
C LEU A 190 -6.08 0.87 13.33
N SER A 191 -5.74 2.10 12.91
CA SER A 191 -4.39 2.40 12.42
C SER A 191 -3.34 2.21 13.51
N ALA A 192 -3.63 2.64 14.74
CA ALA A 192 -2.74 2.44 15.89
C ALA A 192 -2.53 0.96 16.21
N ALA A 193 -3.60 0.14 16.17
CA ALA A 193 -3.52 -1.30 16.42
C ALA A 193 -2.64 -2.03 15.38
N VAL A 194 -2.82 -1.71 14.10
CA VAL A 194 -2.00 -2.30 13.04
C VAL A 194 -0.55 -1.86 13.18
N ALA A 195 -0.30 -0.59 13.44
CA ALA A 195 1.06 -0.07 13.59
C ALA A 195 1.77 -0.62 14.83
N ASP A 196 1.08 -0.77 15.97
CA ASP A 196 1.61 -1.41 17.18
C ASP A 196 1.98 -2.88 16.91
N ARG A 197 1.12 -3.63 16.21
CA ARG A 197 1.41 -5.01 15.80
C ARG A 197 2.66 -5.10 14.92
N ILE A 198 2.85 -4.18 13.99
CA ILE A 198 4.05 -4.09 13.14
C ILE A 198 5.29 -3.83 14.00
N GLN A 199 5.23 -2.87 14.93
CA GLN A 199 6.35 -2.53 15.82
C GLN A 199 6.73 -3.68 16.75
N ARG A 200 5.75 -4.44 17.27
CA ARG A 200 6.03 -5.63 18.10
C ARG A 200 6.79 -6.72 17.36
N ARG A 201 6.72 -6.76 16.03
CA ARG A 201 7.54 -7.66 15.20
C ARG A 201 8.94 -7.12 14.91
N GLY A 202 9.30 -5.94 15.43
CA GLY A 202 10.57 -5.26 15.18
C GLY A 202 10.64 -4.58 13.80
N GLU A 203 9.50 -4.36 13.14
CA GLU A 203 9.40 -3.67 11.87
C GLU A 203 8.93 -2.22 12.07
N GLN A 204 9.31 -1.33 11.17
CA GLN A 204 8.87 0.06 11.21
C GLN A 204 7.59 0.24 10.38
N PRO A 205 6.48 0.74 10.99
CA PRO A 205 5.29 1.07 10.25
C PRO A 205 5.52 2.25 9.30
N PHE A 206 5.02 2.13 8.09
CA PHE A 206 4.94 3.24 7.15
C PHE A 206 3.55 3.24 6.49
N LEU A 207 3.21 4.30 5.77
CA LEU A 207 1.97 4.39 5.02
C LEU A 207 2.10 5.37 3.85
N HIS A 208 1.12 5.31 2.95
CA HIS A 208 0.94 6.31 1.92
C HIS A 208 -0.44 6.97 2.06
N ALA A 209 -0.50 8.27 1.82
CA ALA A 209 -1.74 9.02 1.73
C ALA A 209 -1.71 9.93 0.50
N TRP A 210 -2.87 10.21 -0.09
CA TRP A 210 -2.96 11.22 -1.14
C TRP A 210 -2.55 12.58 -0.57
N LYS A 211 -1.75 13.33 -1.29
CA LYS A 211 -1.29 14.68 -0.87
C LYS A 211 -2.46 15.63 -0.59
N THR A 212 -3.58 15.41 -1.24
CA THR A 212 -4.83 16.18 -1.05
C THR A 212 -5.66 15.74 0.16
N ASN A 213 -5.38 14.57 0.75
CA ASN A 213 -6.13 14.07 1.90
C ASN A 213 -5.55 14.58 3.22
N VAL A 214 -5.70 15.91 3.43
CA VAL A 214 -5.17 16.60 4.62
C VAL A 214 -5.71 16.01 5.93
N ALA A 215 -6.96 15.54 5.93
CA ALA A 215 -7.57 14.94 7.13
C ALA A 215 -6.85 13.64 7.53
N ALA A 216 -6.55 12.77 6.58
CA ALA A 216 -5.79 11.54 6.84
C ALA A 216 -4.35 11.85 7.28
N ILE A 217 -3.68 12.81 6.63
CA ILE A 217 -2.32 13.21 6.99
C ILE A 217 -2.28 13.67 8.45
N ARG A 218 -3.17 14.59 8.86
CA ARG A 218 -3.26 15.06 10.24
C ARG A 218 -3.55 13.94 11.26
N LEU A 219 -4.41 12.98 10.88
CA LEU A 219 -4.67 11.80 11.71
C LEU A 219 -3.38 11.03 11.94
N TYR A 220 -2.61 10.72 10.89
CA TYR A 220 -1.36 9.98 11.00
C TYR A 220 -0.25 10.75 11.72
N GLU A 221 -0.15 12.06 11.52
CA GLU A 221 0.76 12.92 12.29
C GLU A 221 0.42 12.87 13.80
N SER A 222 -0.87 12.92 14.15
CA SER A 222 -1.31 12.82 15.54
C SER A 222 -0.99 11.47 16.17
N LEU A 223 -0.87 10.41 15.38
CA LEU A 223 -0.41 9.08 15.80
C LEU A 223 1.12 8.98 15.91
N GLY A 224 1.89 9.94 15.38
CA GLY A 224 3.35 9.92 15.43
C GLY A 224 4.02 9.47 14.15
N PHE A 225 3.29 9.43 13.04
CA PHE A 225 3.90 9.34 11.72
C PHE A 225 4.43 10.69 11.29
N VAL A 226 5.55 10.71 10.60
CA VAL A 226 6.13 11.91 9.99
C VAL A 226 6.28 11.71 8.49
N CYS A 227 6.15 12.78 7.72
CA CYS A 227 6.36 12.74 6.29
C CYS A 227 7.84 12.44 6.00
N ARG A 228 8.11 11.35 5.25
CA ARG A 228 9.45 10.98 4.79
C ARG A 228 9.75 11.54 3.42
N ALA A 229 8.81 11.42 2.50
CA ALA A 229 8.99 11.82 1.10
C ALA A 229 7.64 12.05 0.41
N GLU A 230 7.65 12.84 -0.65
CA GLU A 230 6.59 12.81 -1.65
C GLU A 230 6.77 11.58 -2.54
N VAL A 231 5.67 10.95 -2.93
CA VAL A 231 5.67 9.81 -3.84
C VAL A 231 4.91 10.14 -5.12
N GLN A 232 5.41 9.61 -6.21
CA GLN A 232 4.75 9.65 -7.50
C GLN A 232 3.88 8.41 -7.65
N VAL A 233 2.67 8.58 -8.18
CA VAL A 233 1.76 7.50 -8.53
C VAL A 233 1.35 7.65 -9.98
N ALA A 234 1.52 6.59 -10.76
CA ALA A 234 1.03 6.53 -12.14
C ALA A 234 0.12 5.31 -12.32
N VAL A 235 -0.99 5.50 -13.00
CA VAL A 235 -1.74 4.42 -13.61
C VAL A 235 -1.26 4.30 -15.05
N LEU A 236 -0.61 3.19 -15.35
CA LEU A 236 -0.11 2.89 -16.70
C LEU A 236 -1.02 1.85 -17.34
N GLU A 237 -1.33 2.05 -18.60
CA GLU A 237 -2.17 1.17 -19.41
C GLU A 237 -1.41 0.72 -20.65
N ARG A 238 -1.54 -0.56 -21.01
CA ARG A 238 -1.19 -1.01 -22.36
C ARG A 238 -2.41 -0.80 -23.25
N PRO A 239 -2.33 0.06 -24.27
CA PRO A 239 -3.41 0.22 -25.22
C PRO A 239 -3.85 -1.14 -25.80
N ALA A 240 -5.16 -1.32 -25.99
CA ALA A 240 -5.65 -2.46 -26.74
C ALA A 240 -5.12 -2.38 -28.19
N ALA A 241 -4.85 -3.53 -28.81
CA ALA A 241 -4.50 -3.55 -30.22
C ALA A 241 -5.67 -2.92 -30.99
N ALA A 242 -5.34 -2.00 -31.91
CA ALA A 242 -6.34 -1.49 -32.85
C ALA A 242 -6.86 -2.70 -33.66
N GLY A 243 -8.15 -3.01 -33.51
CA GLY A 243 -8.82 -4.08 -34.25
C GLY A 243 -8.89 -3.77 -35.73
#